data_51c275f18b5fc26d4fc6b040437c5558
#
_entry.id   51c275f18b5fc26d4fc6b040437c5558
#
_cell.length_a   1.000
_cell.length_b   1.000
_cell.length_c   1.000
_cell.angle_alpha   90.00
_cell.angle_beta   90.00
_cell.angle_gamma   90.00
#
_symmetry.space_group_name_H-M   'P 1'
#
loop_
_entity.id
_entity.type
_entity.pdbx_description
1 polymer ?
#
loop_
_entity_poly.entity_id
_entity_poly.type
_entity_poly.pdbx_seq_one_letter_code
_entity_poly.pdbx_strand_id
1 'polypeptide(L)'
;MRIRQTIVVLDAPDLAVESAFWAGLLDGEVHVGGDWHYVSFDAGWQIGIQPAPDFVPPEWPGEGPRQQQQIHLDFYVDDLDAGRERVLALGGRLLQPAADPTAPDRFDVYADPAGHPFCLCASGGDAGD
;
A
#
# COMPACT_ATOMS: atom_id res chain seq x y z
N MET A 1 6.54 15.86 22.91
CA MET A 1 7.47 15.22 21.95
C MET A 1 7.26 15.84 20.59
N ARG A 2 8.33 16.02 19.85
CA ARG A 2 8.26 16.59 18.51
C ARG A 2 8.75 15.55 17.50
N ILE A 3 7.88 15.13 16.61
CA ILE A 3 8.23 14.18 15.56
C ILE A 3 8.65 14.98 14.33
N ARG A 4 9.87 14.78 13.87
CA ARG A 4 10.41 15.52 12.73
C ARG A 4 10.27 14.75 11.42
N GLN A 5 10.09 13.46 11.47
CA GLN A 5 9.97 12.63 10.28
C GLN A 5 9.23 11.34 10.62
N THR A 6 8.42 10.88 9.70
CA THR A 6 7.70 9.60 9.83
C THR A 6 8.01 8.75 8.60
N ILE A 7 8.43 7.53 8.82
CA ILE A 7 8.70 6.58 7.75
C ILE A 7 7.94 5.30 8.08
N VAL A 8 7.13 4.82 7.14
CA VAL A 8 6.49 3.50 7.23
C VAL A 8 7.43 2.54 6.53
N VAL A 9 7.91 1.53 7.25
CA VAL A 9 8.89 0.59 6.70
C VAL A 9 8.20 -0.70 6.33
N LEU A 10 8.40 -1.14 5.10
CA LEU A 10 7.87 -2.38 4.57
C LEU A 10 9.02 -3.34 4.31
N ASP A 11 8.86 -4.59 4.75
CA ASP A 11 9.82 -5.63 4.43
C ASP A 11 9.53 -6.18 3.05
N ALA A 12 10.56 -6.43 2.27
CA ALA A 12 10.37 -6.98 0.93
C ALA A 12 11.59 -7.81 0.51
N PRO A 13 11.36 -8.90 -0.24
CA PRO A 13 12.48 -9.69 -0.76
C PRO A 13 13.18 -9.01 -1.92
N ASP A 14 12.50 -8.12 -2.65
CA ASP A 14 13.05 -7.42 -3.81
C ASP A 14 12.80 -5.93 -3.66
N LEU A 15 13.83 -5.20 -3.26
CA LEU A 15 13.72 -3.76 -2.99
C LEU A 15 13.32 -2.96 -4.21
N ALA A 16 13.88 -3.30 -5.37
CA ALA A 16 13.65 -2.53 -6.58
C ALA A 16 12.20 -2.66 -7.06
N VAL A 17 11.66 -3.87 -7.01
CA VAL A 17 10.27 -4.10 -7.41
C VAL A 17 9.32 -3.39 -6.46
N GLU A 18 9.56 -3.51 -5.16
CA GLU A 18 8.68 -2.92 -4.17
C GLU A 18 8.71 -1.40 -4.21
N SER A 19 9.90 -0.81 -4.26
CA SER A 19 10.03 0.65 -4.28
C SER A 19 9.46 1.26 -5.56
N ALA A 20 9.65 0.58 -6.69
CA ALA A 20 9.10 1.06 -7.96
C ALA A 20 7.57 1.07 -7.94
N PHE A 21 6.96 0.05 -7.34
CA PHE A 21 5.51 0.01 -7.20
C PHE A 21 4.98 1.22 -6.43
N TRP A 22 5.54 1.44 -5.24
CA TRP A 22 5.06 2.51 -4.38
C TRP A 22 5.34 3.89 -4.94
N ALA A 23 6.51 4.07 -5.58
CA ALA A 23 6.80 5.34 -6.25
C ALA A 23 5.83 5.60 -7.40
N GLY A 24 5.50 4.56 -8.17
CA GLY A 24 4.54 4.70 -9.25
C GLY A 24 3.13 5.02 -8.75
N LEU A 25 2.70 4.35 -7.69
CA LEU A 25 1.35 4.54 -7.16
C LEU A 25 1.17 5.92 -6.52
N LEU A 26 2.20 6.40 -5.81
CA LEU A 26 2.11 7.65 -5.04
C LEU A 26 2.72 8.85 -5.76
N ASP A 27 3.09 8.69 -7.03
CA ASP A 27 3.75 9.74 -7.81
C ASP A 27 5.00 10.26 -7.09
N GLY A 28 5.78 9.34 -6.57
CA GLY A 28 6.94 9.65 -5.77
C GLY A 28 8.26 9.34 -6.45
N GLU A 29 9.33 9.47 -5.71
CA GLU A 29 10.68 9.21 -6.18
C GLU A 29 11.34 8.14 -5.32
N VAL A 30 12.11 7.26 -5.97
CA VAL A 30 12.90 6.24 -5.28
C VAL A 30 14.28 6.79 -4.96
N HIS A 31 14.71 6.63 -3.72
CA HIS A 31 16.05 6.96 -3.27
C HIS A 31 16.73 5.68 -2.80
N VAL A 32 17.85 5.35 -3.39
CA VAL A 32 18.64 4.17 -3.02
C VAL A 32 19.70 4.61 -2.04
N GLY A 33 19.67 4.06 -0.83
CA GLY A 33 20.65 4.40 0.20
C GLY A 33 21.13 3.15 0.89
N GLY A 34 22.39 2.76 0.70
CA GLY A 34 22.92 1.56 1.27
C GLY A 34 22.19 0.34 0.74
N ASP A 35 21.64 -0.46 1.65
CA ASP A 35 20.88 -1.63 1.29
C ASP A 35 19.37 -1.44 1.53
N TRP A 36 18.93 -0.20 1.64
CA TRP A 36 17.52 0.15 1.76
C TRP A 36 17.09 1.02 0.60
N HIS A 37 15.80 0.99 0.26
CA HIS A 37 15.20 1.96 -0.64
C HIS A 37 14.22 2.82 0.13
N TYR A 38 14.10 4.08 -0.29
CA TYR A 38 13.10 5.00 0.26
C TYR A 38 12.28 5.57 -0.87
N VAL A 39 11.00 5.79 -0.60
CA VAL A 39 10.10 6.46 -1.54
C VAL A 39 9.61 7.73 -0.87
N SER A 40 9.90 8.86 -1.49
CA SER A 40 9.41 10.16 -1.04
C SER A 40 8.29 10.61 -1.95
N PHE A 41 7.30 11.27 -1.36
CA PHE A 41 6.16 11.80 -2.09
C PHE A 41 5.57 12.97 -1.29
N ASP A 42 4.61 13.65 -1.87
CA ASP A 42 4.12 14.89 -1.30
C ASP A 42 3.01 14.64 -0.26
N ALA A 43 3.40 14.15 0.90
CA ALA A 43 2.42 13.83 1.95
C ALA A 43 2.97 13.95 3.37
N GLY A 44 4.19 14.44 3.54
CA GLY A 44 4.76 14.65 4.87
C GLY A 44 5.27 13.39 5.56
N TRP A 45 5.24 12.23 4.90
CA TRP A 45 5.80 10.99 5.39
C TRP A 45 6.40 10.23 4.22
N GLN A 46 7.14 9.17 4.51
CA GLN A 46 7.83 8.38 3.49
C GLN A 46 7.58 6.90 3.70
N ILE A 47 7.86 6.11 2.67
CA ILE A 47 7.90 4.66 2.76
C ILE A 47 9.36 4.24 2.64
N GLY A 48 9.82 3.42 3.59
CA GLY A 48 11.11 2.76 3.50
C GLY A 48 10.91 1.30 3.13
N ILE A 49 11.83 0.74 2.34
CA ILE A 49 11.78 -0.67 1.99
C ILE A 49 13.03 -1.32 2.58
N GLN A 50 12.82 -2.28 3.48
CA GLN A 50 13.87 -2.99 4.16
C GLN A 50 14.06 -4.36 3.53
N PRO A 51 15.31 -4.78 3.26
CA PRO A 51 15.53 -6.11 2.68
C PRO A 51 15.12 -7.21 3.66
N ALA A 52 14.31 -8.13 3.19
CA ALA A 52 13.84 -9.27 3.96
C ALA A 52 13.71 -10.46 3.03
N PRO A 53 14.83 -11.16 2.74
CA PRO A 53 14.80 -12.27 1.77
C PRO A 53 13.85 -13.40 2.17
N ASP A 54 13.62 -13.56 3.49
CA ASP A 54 12.73 -14.59 4.00
C ASP A 54 11.33 -14.09 4.30
N PHE A 55 10.95 -12.93 3.76
CA PHE A 55 9.64 -12.35 4.00
C PHE A 55 8.51 -13.29 3.57
N VAL A 56 7.56 -13.51 4.49
CA VAL A 56 6.36 -14.30 4.22
C VAL A 56 5.17 -13.34 4.23
N PRO A 57 4.49 -13.17 3.09
CA PRO A 57 3.36 -12.23 3.04
C PRO A 57 2.20 -12.71 3.89
N PRO A 58 1.37 -11.78 4.40
CA PRO A 58 0.19 -12.18 5.16
C PRO A 58 -0.86 -12.81 4.25
N GLU A 59 -1.72 -13.60 4.85
CA GLU A 59 -2.88 -14.19 4.18
C GLU A 59 -4.12 -13.44 4.66
N TRP A 60 -4.35 -12.28 4.08
CA TRP A 60 -5.45 -11.41 4.46
C TRP A 60 -5.95 -10.65 3.22
N PRO A 61 -7.28 -10.52 3.00
CA PRO A 61 -8.35 -11.03 3.86
C PRO A 61 -8.41 -12.55 3.87
N GLY A 62 -8.92 -13.12 4.98
CA GLY A 62 -9.05 -14.55 5.12
C GLY A 62 -9.47 -14.94 6.52
N GLU A 63 -9.71 -16.23 6.71
CA GLU A 63 -10.13 -16.78 7.99
C GLU A 63 -9.14 -17.83 8.47
N GLY A 64 -9.22 -18.14 9.76
CA GLY A 64 -8.47 -19.22 10.34
C GLY A 64 -7.12 -18.82 10.89
N PRO A 65 -6.37 -19.79 11.41
CA PRO A 65 -5.08 -19.54 12.05
C PRO A 65 -3.97 -19.40 11.02
N ARG A 66 -4.05 -18.38 10.20
CA ARG A 66 -3.06 -18.08 9.20
C ARG A 66 -2.25 -16.87 9.63
N GLN A 67 -1.20 -16.57 8.88
CA GLN A 67 -0.44 -15.36 9.13
C GLN A 67 -1.31 -14.16 8.75
N GLN A 68 -1.75 -13.44 9.74
CA GLN A 68 -2.64 -12.31 9.55
C GLN A 68 -1.83 -11.04 9.25
N GLN A 69 -2.47 -10.11 8.56
CA GLN A 69 -1.86 -8.79 8.44
C GLN A 69 -1.92 -8.10 9.81
N GLN A 70 -0.89 -7.32 10.11
CA GLN A 70 -0.83 -6.60 11.37
C GLN A 70 -1.11 -5.11 11.20
N ILE A 71 -0.93 -4.61 9.98
CA ILE A 71 -1.13 -3.21 9.66
C ILE A 71 -1.39 -3.12 8.17
N HIS A 72 -2.24 -2.20 7.77
CA HIS A 72 -2.42 -1.87 6.36
C HIS A 72 -2.67 -0.37 6.22
N LEU A 73 -2.51 0.12 5.00
CA LEU A 73 -2.72 1.52 4.70
C LEU A 73 -4.04 1.69 3.95
N ASP A 74 -4.76 2.74 4.25
CA ASP A 74 -5.96 3.13 3.51
C ASP A 74 -5.67 4.43 2.79
N PHE A 75 -5.95 4.45 1.49
CA PHE A 75 -5.83 5.66 0.69
C PHE A 75 -7.22 6.05 0.21
N TYR A 76 -7.64 7.26 0.52
CA TYR A 76 -8.92 7.78 0.02
C TYR A 76 -8.67 8.44 -1.33
N VAL A 77 -9.38 7.98 -2.34
CA VAL A 77 -9.18 8.44 -3.72
C VAL A 77 -10.53 8.86 -4.32
N ASP A 78 -10.46 9.72 -5.32
CA ASP A 78 -11.68 10.24 -5.95
C ASP A 78 -12.30 9.24 -6.93
N ASP A 79 -11.48 8.39 -7.55
CA ASP A 79 -11.93 7.48 -8.61
C ASP A 79 -11.36 6.09 -8.34
N LEU A 80 -12.18 5.20 -7.79
CA LEU A 80 -11.75 3.83 -7.48
C LEU A 80 -11.42 3.02 -8.72
N ASP A 81 -12.13 3.23 -9.83
CA ASP A 81 -11.86 2.48 -11.05
C ASP A 81 -10.49 2.85 -11.63
N ALA A 82 -10.18 4.13 -11.68
CA ALA A 82 -8.87 4.58 -12.13
C ALA A 82 -7.78 4.10 -11.18
N GLY A 83 -8.04 4.09 -9.89
CA GLY A 83 -7.11 3.56 -8.89
C GLY A 83 -6.82 2.08 -9.11
N ARG A 84 -7.85 1.30 -9.37
CA ARG A 84 -7.69 -0.14 -9.64
C ARG A 84 -6.83 -0.36 -10.87
N GLU A 85 -7.11 0.35 -11.96
CA GLU A 85 -6.31 0.21 -13.16
C GLU A 85 -4.83 0.52 -12.88
N ARG A 86 -4.58 1.56 -12.10
CA ARG A 86 -3.22 1.96 -11.77
C ARG A 86 -2.51 0.92 -10.93
N VAL A 87 -3.16 0.40 -9.90
CA VAL A 87 -2.59 -0.65 -9.04
C VAL A 87 -2.20 -1.86 -9.87
N LEU A 88 -3.11 -2.34 -10.71
CA LEU A 88 -2.87 -3.53 -11.52
C LEU A 88 -1.77 -3.30 -12.54
N ALA A 89 -1.73 -2.12 -13.16
CA ALA A 89 -0.69 -1.80 -14.13
C ALA A 89 0.70 -1.76 -13.50
N LEU A 90 0.79 -1.41 -12.22
CA LEU A 90 2.06 -1.32 -11.51
C LEU A 90 2.51 -2.64 -10.87
N GLY A 91 1.71 -3.70 -10.98
CA GLY A 91 2.09 -5.01 -10.45
C GLY A 91 1.43 -5.39 -9.13
N GLY A 92 0.49 -4.58 -8.65
CA GLY A 92 -0.32 -4.95 -7.50
C GLY A 92 -1.40 -5.97 -7.87
N ARG A 93 -2.06 -6.52 -6.87
CA ARG A 93 -3.13 -7.51 -7.07
C ARG A 93 -4.38 -7.09 -6.31
N LEU A 94 -5.54 -7.34 -6.90
CA LEU A 94 -6.81 -7.15 -6.20
C LEU A 94 -7.08 -8.38 -5.34
N LEU A 95 -7.20 -8.19 -4.04
CA LEU A 95 -7.49 -9.27 -3.09
C LEU A 95 -8.99 -9.41 -2.84
N GLN A 96 -9.68 -8.30 -2.69
CA GLN A 96 -11.11 -8.34 -2.40
C GLN A 96 -11.78 -7.06 -2.90
N PRO A 97 -12.68 -7.16 -3.88
CA PRO A 97 -13.44 -6.00 -4.34
C PRO A 97 -14.50 -5.60 -3.32
N ALA A 98 -14.99 -4.37 -3.43
CA ALA A 98 -16.05 -3.87 -2.56
C ALA A 98 -17.26 -4.79 -2.62
N ALA A 99 -17.83 -5.08 -1.46
CA ALA A 99 -19.00 -5.94 -1.35
C ALA A 99 -20.22 -5.31 -2.05
N ASP A 100 -20.36 -4.00 -1.92
CA ASP A 100 -21.41 -3.24 -2.62
C ASP A 100 -20.72 -2.14 -3.45
N PRO A 101 -20.65 -2.33 -4.76
CA PRO A 101 -19.96 -1.36 -5.62
C PRO A 101 -20.65 -0.01 -5.73
N THR A 102 -21.83 0.14 -5.14
CA THR A 102 -22.55 1.42 -5.15
C THR A 102 -22.49 2.13 -3.80
N ALA A 103 -21.92 1.50 -2.77
CA ALA A 103 -21.87 2.13 -1.45
C ALA A 103 -20.93 3.33 -1.46
N PRO A 104 -21.32 4.45 -0.86
CA PRO A 104 -20.47 5.64 -0.84
C PRO A 104 -19.18 5.47 -0.02
N ASP A 105 -19.18 4.53 0.91
CA ASP A 105 -18.02 4.22 1.75
C ASP A 105 -17.30 2.95 1.33
N ARG A 106 -17.49 2.54 0.09
CA ARG A 106 -16.90 1.30 -0.42
C ARG A 106 -15.38 1.40 -0.51
N PHE A 107 -14.74 0.25 -0.43
CA PHE A 107 -13.29 0.13 -0.59
C PHE A 107 -12.94 -1.19 -1.24
N ASP A 108 -11.80 -1.21 -1.92
CA ASP A 108 -11.20 -2.42 -2.46
C ASP A 108 -9.93 -2.73 -1.71
N VAL A 109 -9.63 -4.01 -1.52
CA VAL A 109 -8.39 -4.46 -0.86
C VAL A 109 -7.43 -4.99 -1.91
N TYR A 110 -6.19 -4.53 -1.84
CA TYR A 110 -5.13 -4.91 -2.77
C TYR A 110 -3.91 -5.44 -2.01
N ALA A 111 -3.02 -6.08 -2.75
CA ALA A 111 -1.67 -6.39 -2.27
C ALA A 111 -0.65 -5.70 -3.15
N ASP A 112 0.40 -5.18 -2.55
CA ASP A 112 1.56 -4.69 -3.29
C ASP A 112 2.38 -5.89 -3.79
N PRO A 113 3.46 -5.70 -4.57
CA PRO A 113 4.21 -6.83 -5.12
C PRO A 113 4.77 -7.80 -4.08
N ALA A 114 5.13 -7.32 -2.89
CA ALA A 114 5.60 -8.18 -1.82
C ALA A 114 4.47 -8.89 -1.10
N GLY A 115 3.24 -8.39 -1.22
CA GLY A 115 2.07 -8.99 -0.58
C GLY A 115 1.50 -8.19 0.58
N HIS A 116 1.99 -6.97 0.82
CA HIS A 116 1.41 -6.14 1.87
C HIS A 116 0.02 -5.66 1.46
N PRO A 117 -0.99 -5.82 2.33
CA PRO A 117 -2.33 -5.35 2.00
C PRO A 117 -2.46 -3.84 2.15
N PHE A 118 -3.24 -3.25 1.27
CA PHE A 118 -3.66 -1.86 1.39
C PHE A 118 -5.02 -1.70 0.73
N CYS A 119 -5.71 -0.61 1.06
CA CYS A 119 -7.04 -0.36 0.53
C CYS A 119 -7.07 0.95 -0.23
N LEU A 120 -7.87 0.96 -1.29
CA LEU A 120 -8.32 2.22 -1.89
C LEU A 120 -9.77 2.41 -1.48
N CYS A 121 -10.07 3.58 -0.95
CA CYS A 121 -11.37 3.88 -0.36
C CYS A 121 -12.02 5.02 -1.11
N ALA A 122 -13.34 4.97 -1.23
CA ALA A 122 -14.09 6.03 -1.88
C ALA A 122 -14.03 7.31 -1.06
N SER A 123 -14.02 8.44 -1.74
CA SER A 123 -13.89 9.74 -1.08
C SER A 123 -15.03 10.05 -0.14
N GLY A 124 -16.17 9.45 -0.35
CA GLY A 124 -17.28 9.67 0.54
C GLY A 124 -16.99 9.28 1.97
N GLY A 125 -16.00 8.42 2.17
CA GLY A 125 -15.64 8.03 3.51
C GLY A 125 -14.89 9.06 4.29
N ASP A 126 -14.45 10.10 3.68
CA ASP A 126 -13.63 10.99 4.37
C ASP A 126 -14.37 12.03 5.05
N ALA A 127 -15.51 11.99 5.06
CA ALA A 127 -16.26 12.96 5.70
C ALA A 127 -15.62 13.49 6.88
N GLY A 128 -14.66 13.03 7.15
CA GLY A 128 -13.92 13.59 8.19
C GLY A 128 -13.70 14.96 8.06
N ASP A 129 -13.86 15.13 7.09
CA ASP A 129 -13.90 16.31 7.13
C ASP A 129 -14.74 16.67 8.17
#